data_289abffd2aa0b88674d472b75213ba42
#
_entry.id   289abffd2aa0b88674d472b75213ba42
#
_cell.length_a   1.000
_cell.length_b   1.000
_cell.length_c   1.000
_cell.angle_alpha   90.00
_cell.angle_beta   90.00
_cell.angle_gamma   90.00
#
_symmetry.space_group_name_H-M   'P 1'
#
loop_
_entity.id
_entity.type
_entity.pdbx_description
1 polymer ?
#
loop_
_entity_poly.entity_id
_entity_poly.type
_entity_poly.pdbx_seq_one_letter_code
_entity_poly.pdbx_strand_id
1 'polypeptide(L)'
;AEMRTYGEGFIIADQSPGLLDMAVIRNTNTKIIMRLPEYSDRELVGRAASLNDEQIAELSKLGKGIAAVYQNDWLEPVLCKIDKYDYPETAPVSQSTAETPLAKKEAQAKHAASILVNFIAYKRLDHPFPIVYQQLLPAIESIDCSANVKRQLYALAEEFRYQGYAQIWEESHFSKQADLITNLLNLAETVQNIRKETLNMRAFNCQLNTAIAAKVETVSDDLLLTISHYILKNYSKHDQDDLLFYKEWVKDTRERIAVR
;
A
#
# COMPACT_ATOMS: atom_id res chain seq x y z
N ALA A 1 4.96 -16.47 21.70
CA ALA A 1 6.03 -17.22 21.01
C ALA A 1 5.66 -17.57 19.57
N GLU A 2 4.40 -17.78 19.26
CA GLU A 2 3.95 -18.27 17.94
C GLU A 2 3.95 -17.21 16.84
N MET A 3 3.80 -15.92 17.17
CA MET A 3 3.67 -14.81 16.20
C MET A 3 4.94 -14.60 15.35
N ARG A 4 6.12 -14.89 15.88
CA ARG A 4 7.37 -14.85 15.10
C ARG A 4 7.38 -15.81 13.91
N THR A 5 6.67 -16.93 14.02
CA THR A 5 6.57 -17.95 12.98
C THR A 5 5.77 -17.44 11.77
N TYR A 6 4.90 -16.45 11.98
CA TYR A 6 4.07 -15.83 10.93
C TYR A 6 4.71 -14.57 10.32
N GLY A 7 5.91 -14.16 10.80
CA GLY A 7 6.58 -12.95 10.32
C GLY A 7 5.88 -11.65 10.73
N GLU A 8 5.03 -11.68 11.73
CA GLU A 8 4.29 -10.52 12.22
C GLU A 8 5.04 -9.81 13.34
N GLY A 9 5.02 -8.48 13.32
CA GLY A 9 5.53 -7.61 14.38
C GLY A 9 4.41 -6.77 14.98
N PHE A 10 4.50 -6.49 16.28
CA PHE A 10 3.56 -5.63 17.00
C PHE A 10 4.26 -4.38 17.50
N ILE A 11 3.62 -3.23 17.29
CA ILE A 11 3.96 -1.97 17.93
C ILE A 11 2.84 -1.66 18.92
N ILE A 12 3.20 -1.53 20.19
CA ILE A 12 2.27 -1.20 21.27
C ILE A 12 2.65 0.17 21.79
N ALA A 13 1.73 1.14 21.73
CA ALA A 13 1.90 2.48 22.25
C ALA A 13 0.86 2.72 23.35
N ASP A 14 1.31 3.02 24.56
CA ASP A 14 0.47 3.27 25.71
C ASP A 14 1.07 4.36 26.60
N GLN A 15 0.22 5.10 27.32
CA GLN A 15 0.62 6.13 28.27
C GLN A 15 0.80 5.59 29.70
N SER A 16 0.17 4.46 30.01
CA SER A 16 0.13 3.86 31.34
C SER A 16 0.58 2.40 31.30
N PRO A 17 1.90 2.15 31.18
CA PRO A 17 2.42 0.79 31.04
C PRO A 17 1.97 -0.18 32.12
N GLY A 18 1.66 0.31 33.32
CA GLY A 18 1.15 -0.50 34.41
C GLY A 18 -0.21 -1.15 34.16
N LEU A 19 -0.95 -0.70 33.14
CA LEU A 19 -2.21 -1.30 32.71
C LEU A 19 -2.03 -2.40 31.66
N LEU A 20 -0.83 -2.51 31.08
CA LEU A 20 -0.51 -3.55 30.13
C LEU A 20 -0.23 -4.88 30.82
N ASP A 21 -0.51 -5.97 30.12
CA ASP A 21 -0.08 -7.28 30.59
C ASP A 21 1.46 -7.34 30.73
N MET A 22 1.93 -7.85 31.85
CA MET A 22 3.36 -7.95 32.16
C MET A 22 4.14 -8.73 31.10
N ALA A 23 3.51 -9.70 30.46
CA ALA A 23 4.12 -10.46 29.38
C ALA A 23 4.44 -9.58 28.14
N VAL A 24 3.64 -8.56 27.87
CA VAL A 24 3.87 -7.60 26.80
C VAL A 24 5.15 -6.79 27.09
N ILE A 25 5.26 -6.26 28.28
CA ILE A 25 6.41 -5.43 28.68
C ILE A 25 7.71 -6.25 28.69
N ARG A 26 7.65 -7.48 29.17
CA ARG A 26 8.84 -8.35 29.27
C ARG A 26 9.28 -8.92 27.92
N ASN A 27 8.35 -9.23 27.02
CA ASN A 27 8.64 -9.94 25.77
C ASN A 27 8.83 -9.04 24.56
N THR A 28 8.57 -7.73 24.64
CA THR A 28 8.91 -6.79 23.59
C THR A 28 10.42 -6.65 23.46
N ASN A 29 10.94 -6.78 22.23
CA ASN A 29 12.37 -6.70 21.96
C ASN A 29 12.90 -5.28 22.07
N THR A 30 12.18 -4.32 21.50
CA THR A 30 12.56 -2.90 21.50
C THR A 30 11.62 -2.11 22.41
N LYS A 31 12.18 -1.24 23.22
CA LYS A 31 11.46 -0.34 24.13
C LYS A 31 11.89 1.10 23.85
N ILE A 32 10.90 1.97 23.63
CA ILE A 32 11.09 3.41 23.43
C ILE A 32 10.31 4.10 24.56
N ILE A 33 11.03 4.57 25.56
CA ILE A 33 10.44 5.12 26.79
C ILE A 33 10.57 6.63 26.75
N MET A 34 9.42 7.29 26.60
CA MET A 34 9.30 8.74 26.71
C MET A 34 9.18 9.14 28.18
N ARG A 35 8.96 10.43 28.46
CA ARG A 35 8.76 10.91 29.83
C ARG A 35 7.55 10.24 30.48
N LEU A 36 7.77 9.60 31.62
CA LEU A 36 6.73 8.97 32.46
C LEU A 36 6.72 9.64 33.85
N PRO A 37 5.61 10.33 34.21
CA PRO A 37 5.49 10.99 35.50
C PRO A 37 5.28 10.03 36.67
N GLU A 38 4.54 8.93 36.48
CA GLU A 38 4.22 7.97 37.54
C GLU A 38 5.40 7.07 37.89
N TYR A 39 5.69 6.91 39.18
CA TYR A 39 6.84 6.15 39.65
C TYR A 39 6.74 4.67 39.35
N SER A 40 5.58 4.06 39.60
CA SER A 40 5.33 2.65 39.35
C SER A 40 5.51 2.27 37.88
N ASP A 41 5.05 3.12 36.97
CA ASP A 41 5.20 2.95 35.53
C ASP A 41 6.68 3.05 35.11
N ARG A 42 7.41 4.05 35.65
CA ARG A 42 8.86 4.19 35.39
C ARG A 42 9.66 2.99 35.87
N GLU A 43 9.38 2.53 37.09
CA GLU A 43 10.07 1.37 37.66
C GLU A 43 9.82 0.12 36.78
N LEU A 44 8.56 -0.11 36.40
CA LEU A 44 8.17 -1.27 35.61
C LEU A 44 8.89 -1.33 34.24
N VAL A 45 8.80 -0.27 33.44
CA VAL A 45 9.41 -0.24 32.11
C VAL A 45 10.92 -0.04 32.18
N GLY A 46 11.41 0.70 33.14
CA GLY A 46 12.84 0.95 33.36
C GLY A 46 13.60 -0.32 33.71
N ARG A 47 13.07 -1.13 34.62
CA ARG A 47 13.64 -2.46 34.93
C ARG A 47 13.63 -3.37 33.69
N ALA A 48 12.54 -3.34 32.92
CA ALA A 48 12.45 -4.13 31.69
C ALA A 48 13.38 -3.63 30.56
N ALA A 49 13.91 -2.41 30.67
CA ALA A 49 14.87 -1.79 29.75
C ALA A 49 16.31 -1.75 30.34
N SER A 50 16.60 -2.50 31.39
CA SER A 50 17.91 -2.56 32.05
C SER A 50 18.42 -1.21 32.61
N LEU A 51 17.52 -0.28 32.95
CA LEU A 51 17.85 0.98 33.60
C LEU A 51 18.17 0.76 35.09
N ASN A 52 19.15 1.49 35.60
CA ASN A 52 19.41 1.57 37.05
C ASN A 52 18.47 2.56 37.74
N ASP A 53 18.51 2.63 39.10
CA ASP A 53 17.56 3.45 39.88
C ASP A 53 17.68 4.95 39.56
N GLU A 54 18.88 5.45 39.32
CA GLU A 54 19.10 6.85 38.96
C GLU A 54 18.52 7.16 37.57
N GLN A 55 18.74 6.29 36.61
CA GLN A 55 18.22 6.42 35.26
C GLN A 55 16.67 6.32 35.24
N ILE A 56 16.09 5.45 36.07
CA ILE A 56 14.63 5.36 36.24
C ILE A 56 14.07 6.67 36.79
N ALA A 57 14.76 7.29 37.77
CA ALA A 57 14.33 8.58 38.30
C ALA A 57 14.38 9.69 37.23
N GLU A 58 15.39 9.68 36.37
CA GLU A 58 15.55 10.66 35.28
C GLU A 58 14.44 10.55 34.20
N LEU A 59 13.80 9.40 34.02
CA LEU A 59 12.69 9.24 33.07
C LEU A 59 11.55 10.24 33.32
N SER A 60 11.36 10.69 34.58
CA SER A 60 10.35 11.73 34.92
C SER A 60 10.70 13.11 34.39
N LYS A 61 11.97 13.37 34.14
CA LYS A 61 12.53 14.68 33.79
C LYS A 61 12.84 14.81 32.30
N LEU A 62 12.69 13.75 31.52
CA LEU A 62 12.97 13.78 30.10
C LEU A 62 12.23 14.92 29.41
N GLY A 63 12.97 15.67 28.60
CA GLY A 63 12.42 16.74 27.78
C GLY A 63 11.52 16.22 26.66
N LYS A 64 10.72 17.11 26.09
CA LYS A 64 9.89 16.77 24.92
C LYS A 64 10.78 16.32 23.75
N GLY A 65 10.43 15.17 23.16
CA GLY A 65 11.18 14.58 22.04
C GLY A 65 12.45 13.83 22.48
N ILE A 66 12.66 13.59 23.78
CA ILE A 66 13.74 12.74 24.28
C ILE A 66 13.16 11.42 24.77
N ALA A 67 13.77 10.32 24.35
CA ALA A 67 13.40 8.98 24.74
C ALA A 67 14.62 8.16 25.18
N ALA A 68 14.45 7.27 26.14
CA ALA A 68 15.35 6.17 26.39
C ALA A 68 14.96 4.99 25.49
N VAL A 69 15.88 4.57 24.64
CA VAL A 69 15.68 3.46 23.71
C VAL A 69 16.53 2.28 24.14
N TYR A 70 15.93 1.12 24.21
CA TYR A 70 16.57 -0.14 24.55
C TYR A 70 16.15 -1.25 23.62
N GLN A 71 17.08 -2.12 23.29
CA GLN A 71 16.84 -3.35 22.54
C GLN A 71 17.53 -4.51 23.26
N ASN A 72 16.91 -5.69 23.24
CA ASN A 72 17.36 -6.82 24.07
C ASN A 72 18.80 -7.30 23.79
N ASP A 73 19.37 -6.98 22.64
CA ASP A 73 20.77 -7.26 22.25
C ASP A 73 21.74 -6.12 22.58
N TRP A 74 21.26 -5.01 23.18
CA TRP A 74 22.09 -3.91 23.60
C TRP A 74 22.57 -4.07 25.04
N LEU A 75 23.79 -3.66 25.31
CA LEU A 75 24.35 -3.70 26.67
C LEU A 75 23.68 -2.70 27.59
N GLU A 76 23.38 -1.51 27.09
CA GLU A 76 22.77 -0.41 27.82
C GLU A 76 21.76 0.35 26.97
N PRO A 77 20.73 0.96 27.59
CA PRO A 77 19.83 1.85 26.90
C PRO A 77 20.49 3.14 26.48
N VAL A 78 20.05 3.74 25.38
CA VAL A 78 20.60 4.96 24.79
C VAL A 78 19.55 6.07 24.86
N LEU A 79 19.96 7.27 25.27
CA LEU A 79 19.13 8.46 25.16
C LEU A 79 19.16 8.97 23.72
N CYS A 80 17.97 9.03 23.12
CA CYS A 80 17.78 9.52 21.75
C CYS A 80 16.94 10.79 21.75
N LYS A 81 17.38 11.78 20.97
CA LYS A 81 16.54 12.90 20.60
C LYS A 81 15.77 12.53 19.33
N ILE A 82 14.45 12.55 19.43
CA ILE A 82 13.56 12.31 18.30
C ILE A 82 13.26 13.67 17.67
N ASP A 83 13.63 13.85 16.43
CA ASP A 83 13.35 15.08 15.71
C ASP A 83 11.84 15.22 15.52
N LYS A 84 11.35 16.45 15.73
CA LYS A 84 9.96 16.76 15.42
C LYS A 84 9.79 16.63 13.92
N TYR A 85 8.92 15.74 13.50
CA TYR A 85 8.46 15.75 12.12
C TYR A 85 7.61 17.01 11.92
N ASP A 86 8.18 17.98 11.22
CA ASP A 86 7.41 19.12 10.79
C ASP A 86 6.56 18.67 9.61
N TYR A 87 5.33 18.28 9.93
CA TYR A 87 4.30 18.27 8.89
C TYR A 87 4.33 19.65 8.26
N PRO A 88 4.47 19.78 6.93
CA PRO A 88 4.16 21.05 6.30
C PRO A 88 2.77 21.42 6.84
N GLU A 89 2.68 22.50 7.62
CA GLU A 89 1.38 23.06 7.96
C GLU A 89 0.73 23.32 6.62
N THR A 90 -0.19 22.44 6.23
CA THR A 90 -1.08 22.72 5.11
C THR A 90 -1.66 24.05 5.43
N ALA A 91 -1.38 25.05 4.57
CA ALA A 91 -1.90 26.39 4.66
C ALA A 91 -3.34 26.34 5.15
N PRO A 92 -3.80 27.28 6.02
CA PRO A 92 -5.09 27.19 6.65
C PRO A 92 -6.11 26.81 5.61
N VAL A 93 -6.75 25.66 5.83
CA VAL A 93 -7.78 25.14 4.92
C VAL A 93 -8.82 26.24 4.83
N SER A 94 -8.74 27.02 3.76
CA SER A 94 -9.85 27.85 3.32
C SER A 94 -11.03 26.90 3.29
N GLN A 95 -12.10 27.27 3.99
CA GLN A 95 -13.34 26.49 4.14
C GLN A 95 -13.91 26.14 2.76
N SER A 96 -13.37 25.12 2.14
CA SER A 96 -13.92 24.48 0.97
C SER A 96 -14.29 23.06 1.43
N THR A 97 -15.58 22.83 1.62
CA THR A 97 -16.24 21.53 1.77
C THR A 97 -15.35 20.46 2.42
N ALA A 98 -15.55 20.28 3.74
CA ALA A 98 -14.88 19.24 4.52
C ALA A 98 -15.11 17.88 3.84
N GLU A 99 -14.11 17.41 3.09
CA GLU A 99 -14.09 16.04 2.59
C GLU A 99 -14.20 15.11 3.79
N THR A 100 -15.16 14.23 3.75
CA THR A 100 -15.34 13.24 4.81
C THR A 100 -14.06 12.39 4.93
N PRO A 101 -13.71 11.89 6.12
CA PRO A 101 -12.56 10.99 6.30
C PRO A 101 -12.56 9.81 5.32
N LEU A 102 -13.75 9.38 4.90
CA LEU A 102 -13.96 8.33 3.89
C LEU A 102 -13.50 8.79 2.50
N ALA A 103 -13.87 10.00 2.08
CA ALA A 103 -13.46 10.55 0.77
C ALA A 103 -11.94 10.72 0.67
N LYS A 104 -11.26 11.11 1.76
CA LYS A 104 -9.79 11.16 1.80
C LYS A 104 -9.16 9.78 1.65
N LYS A 105 -9.71 8.77 2.31
CA LYS A 105 -9.24 7.39 2.21
C LYS A 105 -9.43 6.84 0.78
N GLU A 106 -10.57 7.13 0.16
CA GLU A 106 -10.84 6.76 -1.23
C GLU A 106 -9.89 7.45 -2.21
N ALA A 107 -9.63 8.73 -2.04
CA ALA A 107 -8.67 9.46 -2.87
C ALA A 107 -7.25 8.90 -2.72
N GLN A 108 -6.81 8.60 -1.51
CA GLN A 108 -5.52 7.94 -1.26
C GLN A 108 -5.43 6.56 -1.90
N ALA A 109 -6.49 5.76 -1.82
CA ALA A 109 -6.54 4.44 -2.45
C ALA A 109 -6.46 4.53 -3.98
N LYS A 110 -7.17 5.49 -4.61
CA LYS A 110 -7.09 5.75 -6.05
C LYS A 110 -5.70 6.20 -6.48
N HIS A 111 -5.08 7.09 -5.71
CA HIS A 111 -3.71 7.54 -5.96
C HIS A 111 -2.71 6.37 -5.91
N ALA A 112 -2.79 5.54 -4.87
CA ALA A 112 -1.97 4.34 -4.73
C ALA A 112 -2.18 3.36 -5.89
N ALA A 113 -3.44 3.11 -6.27
CA ALA A 113 -3.78 2.26 -7.42
C ALA A 113 -3.15 2.80 -8.72
N SER A 114 -3.18 4.12 -8.93
CA SER A 114 -2.57 4.76 -10.11
C SER A 114 -1.06 4.54 -10.17
N ILE A 115 -0.35 4.72 -9.07
CA ILE A 115 1.10 4.45 -9.00
C ILE A 115 1.39 2.99 -9.37
N LEU A 116 0.67 2.04 -8.77
CA LEU A 116 0.92 0.62 -8.96
C LEU A 116 0.55 0.12 -10.37
N VAL A 117 -0.55 0.61 -10.93
CA VAL A 117 -0.95 0.29 -12.31
C VAL A 117 0.08 0.82 -13.30
N ASN A 118 0.54 2.06 -13.14
CA ASN A 118 1.61 2.63 -13.97
C ASN A 118 2.92 1.84 -13.84
N PHE A 119 3.26 1.38 -12.64
CA PHE A 119 4.41 0.52 -12.43
C PHE A 119 4.29 -0.80 -13.19
N ILE A 120 3.16 -1.50 -13.08
CA ILE A 120 2.94 -2.80 -13.74
C ILE A 120 2.88 -2.63 -15.26
N ALA A 121 2.24 -1.57 -15.76
CA ALA A 121 2.00 -1.35 -17.19
C ALA A 121 3.14 -0.58 -17.90
N TYR A 122 4.17 -0.15 -17.21
CA TYR A 122 5.18 0.81 -17.62
C TYR A 122 5.65 0.67 -19.07
N LYS A 123 6.06 -0.53 -19.49
CA LYS A 123 6.58 -0.78 -20.86
C LYS A 123 5.52 -0.80 -21.95
N ARG A 124 4.23 -0.72 -21.60
CA ARG A 124 3.12 -0.78 -22.56
C ARG A 124 2.40 0.57 -22.70
N LEU A 125 2.84 1.56 -21.93
CA LEU A 125 2.33 2.92 -22.03
C LEU A 125 3.16 3.72 -23.03
N ASP A 126 2.51 4.49 -23.90
CA ASP A 126 3.20 5.37 -24.87
C ASP A 126 4.01 6.46 -24.17
N HIS A 127 3.50 6.97 -23.05
CA HIS A 127 4.16 7.96 -22.20
C HIS A 127 4.19 7.49 -20.74
N PRO A 128 5.08 6.54 -20.39
CA PRO A 128 5.12 6.00 -19.04
C PRO A 128 5.60 7.05 -18.04
N PHE A 129 4.95 7.11 -16.89
CA PHE A 129 5.38 7.96 -15.78
C PHE A 129 6.70 7.48 -15.19
N PRO A 130 7.57 8.40 -14.72
CA PRO A 130 8.77 8.03 -14.00
C PRO A 130 8.41 7.19 -12.76
N ILE A 131 9.05 6.02 -12.63
CA ILE A 131 8.87 5.17 -11.46
C ILE A 131 9.88 5.55 -10.38
N VAL A 132 9.37 5.88 -9.20
CA VAL A 132 10.18 6.22 -8.03
C VAL A 132 9.94 5.18 -6.95
N TYR A 133 10.99 4.43 -6.59
CA TYR A 133 10.90 3.34 -5.62
C TYR A 133 10.28 3.78 -4.28
N GLN A 134 10.61 4.99 -3.78
CA GLN A 134 10.07 5.52 -2.54
C GLN A 134 8.54 5.70 -2.54
N GLN A 135 7.92 5.77 -3.72
CA GLN A 135 6.46 5.87 -3.86
C GLN A 135 5.79 4.49 -3.90
N LEU A 136 6.52 3.44 -4.31
CA LEU A 136 5.95 2.09 -4.45
C LEU A 136 5.56 1.49 -3.11
N LEU A 137 6.42 1.57 -2.10
CA LEU A 137 6.14 0.96 -0.79
C LEU A 137 4.89 1.54 -0.12
N PRO A 138 4.74 2.88 0.04
CA PRO A 138 3.53 3.46 0.61
C PRO A 138 2.27 3.12 -0.21
N ALA A 139 2.39 3.04 -1.55
CA ALA A 139 1.27 2.66 -2.41
C ALA A 139 0.83 1.21 -2.16
N ILE A 140 1.79 0.26 -2.05
CA ILE A 140 1.48 -1.15 -1.74
C ILE A 140 0.82 -1.29 -0.36
N GLU A 141 1.26 -0.51 0.63
CA GLU A 141 0.68 -0.54 1.97
C GLU A 141 -0.76 -0.03 2.01
N SER A 142 -1.03 1.07 1.30
CA SER A 142 -2.32 1.76 1.34
C SER A 142 -3.42 1.10 0.48
N ILE A 143 -3.06 0.25 -0.49
CA ILE A 143 -4.04 -0.39 -1.36
C ILE A 143 -4.75 -1.55 -0.65
N ASP A 144 -6.07 -1.63 -0.83
CA ASP A 144 -6.88 -2.74 -0.34
C ASP A 144 -6.90 -3.87 -1.37
N CYS A 145 -6.01 -4.83 -1.20
CA CYS A 145 -5.92 -6.03 -2.03
C CYS A 145 -5.43 -7.24 -1.19
N SER A 146 -5.51 -8.44 -1.77
CA SER A 146 -5.13 -9.65 -1.06
C SER A 146 -3.65 -9.66 -0.66
N ALA A 147 -3.32 -10.33 0.46
CA ALA A 147 -1.96 -10.47 0.96
C ALA A 147 -1.01 -11.10 -0.09
N ASN A 148 -1.52 -11.99 -0.94
CA ASN A 148 -0.74 -12.58 -2.03
C ASN A 148 -0.35 -11.55 -3.09
N VAL A 149 -1.27 -10.66 -3.47
CA VAL A 149 -0.99 -9.56 -4.41
C VAL A 149 0.03 -8.60 -3.82
N LYS A 150 -0.13 -8.20 -2.55
CA LYS A 150 0.85 -7.36 -1.85
C LYS A 150 2.25 -7.97 -1.87
N ARG A 151 2.37 -9.26 -1.55
CA ARG A 151 3.66 -9.97 -1.57
C ARG A 151 4.31 -9.96 -2.94
N GLN A 152 3.54 -10.15 -4.01
CA GLN A 152 4.06 -10.08 -5.38
C GLN A 152 4.52 -8.66 -5.72
N LEU A 153 3.77 -7.63 -5.33
CA LEU A 153 4.13 -6.23 -5.56
C LEU A 153 5.41 -5.84 -4.80
N TYR A 154 5.57 -6.28 -3.55
CA TYR A 154 6.81 -6.07 -2.80
C TYR A 154 8.01 -6.73 -3.48
N ALA A 155 7.86 -7.98 -3.94
CA ALA A 155 8.94 -8.67 -4.64
C ALA A 155 9.35 -7.93 -5.92
N LEU A 156 8.39 -7.43 -6.70
CA LEU A 156 8.67 -6.65 -7.91
C LEU A 156 9.29 -5.29 -7.60
N ALA A 157 8.87 -4.63 -6.51
CA ALA A 157 9.44 -3.35 -6.09
C ALA A 157 10.91 -3.52 -5.65
N GLU A 158 11.23 -4.58 -4.92
CA GLU A 158 12.61 -4.89 -4.54
C GLU A 158 13.46 -5.27 -5.75
N GLU A 159 12.94 -6.06 -6.68
CA GLU A 159 13.62 -6.36 -7.92
C GLU A 159 13.94 -5.08 -8.71
N PHE A 160 12.96 -4.18 -8.84
CA PHE A 160 13.15 -2.87 -9.47
C PHE A 160 14.21 -2.02 -8.76
N ARG A 161 14.23 -2.05 -7.42
CA ARG A 161 15.23 -1.33 -6.63
C ARG A 161 16.66 -1.76 -6.95
N TYR A 162 16.90 -3.08 -7.08
CA TYR A 162 18.23 -3.62 -7.28
C TYR A 162 18.67 -3.62 -8.75
N GLN A 163 17.76 -3.87 -9.68
CA GLN A 163 18.07 -4.08 -11.09
C GLN A 163 17.77 -2.85 -11.96
N GLY A 164 17.03 -1.86 -11.44
CA GLY A 164 16.55 -0.70 -12.20
C GLY A 164 15.41 -1.01 -13.16
N TYR A 165 14.91 -2.26 -13.15
CA TYR A 165 13.72 -2.69 -13.90
C TYR A 165 13.01 -3.81 -13.15
N ALA A 166 11.75 -4.07 -13.50
CA ALA A 166 11.02 -5.23 -13.03
C ALA A 166 10.81 -6.21 -14.19
N GLN A 167 11.10 -7.48 -13.97
CA GLN A 167 10.99 -8.54 -14.98
C GLN A 167 9.58 -8.65 -15.60
N ILE A 168 8.55 -8.18 -14.87
CA ILE A 168 7.19 -8.12 -15.35
C ILE A 168 7.02 -7.27 -16.63
N TRP A 169 7.96 -6.38 -16.94
CA TRP A 169 7.92 -5.54 -18.16
C TRP A 169 8.33 -6.27 -19.44
N GLU A 170 8.77 -7.51 -19.35
CA GLU A 170 9.05 -8.34 -20.52
C GLU A 170 7.74 -8.81 -21.18
N GLU A 171 7.73 -8.92 -22.51
CA GLU A 171 6.54 -9.36 -23.26
C GLU A 171 6.04 -10.76 -22.86
N SER A 172 6.98 -11.65 -22.49
CA SER A 172 6.68 -12.99 -21.96
C SER A 172 5.80 -12.98 -20.72
N HIS A 173 5.77 -11.88 -19.96
CA HIS A 173 5.02 -11.74 -18.71
C HIS A 173 3.65 -11.05 -18.84
N PHE A 174 3.14 -10.85 -20.05
CA PHE A 174 1.85 -10.23 -20.28
C PHE A 174 0.70 -10.86 -19.45
N SER A 175 0.68 -12.19 -19.38
CA SER A 175 -0.32 -12.90 -18.58
C SER A 175 -0.20 -12.61 -17.07
N LYS A 176 1.02 -12.46 -16.57
CA LYS A 176 1.30 -12.12 -15.15
C LYS A 176 0.90 -10.67 -14.84
N GLN A 177 1.17 -9.75 -15.77
CA GLN A 177 0.69 -8.36 -15.65
C GLN A 177 -0.84 -8.31 -15.60
N ALA A 178 -1.52 -9.07 -16.47
CA ALA A 178 -2.97 -9.14 -16.52
C ALA A 178 -3.56 -9.65 -15.19
N ASP A 179 -2.97 -10.70 -14.61
CA ASP A 179 -3.37 -11.24 -13.33
C ASP A 179 -3.19 -10.21 -12.20
N LEU A 180 -2.04 -9.53 -12.17
CA LEU A 180 -1.75 -8.54 -11.15
C LEU A 180 -2.69 -7.34 -11.22
N ILE A 181 -2.91 -6.76 -12.39
CA ILE A 181 -3.80 -5.60 -12.56
C ILE A 181 -5.24 -5.96 -12.20
N THR A 182 -5.73 -7.11 -12.66
CA THR A 182 -7.11 -7.54 -12.37
C THR A 182 -7.33 -7.72 -10.87
N ASN A 183 -6.39 -8.36 -10.19
CA ASN A 183 -6.46 -8.60 -8.75
C ASN A 183 -6.23 -7.33 -7.92
N LEU A 184 -5.35 -6.44 -8.39
CA LEU A 184 -5.09 -5.15 -7.76
C LEU A 184 -6.34 -4.27 -7.74
N LEU A 185 -7.04 -4.17 -8.88
CA LEU A 185 -8.23 -3.34 -9.03
C LEU A 185 -9.51 -4.02 -8.57
N ASN A 186 -9.48 -5.33 -8.31
CA ASN A 186 -10.62 -6.16 -7.92
C ASN A 186 -11.83 -5.99 -8.86
N LEU A 187 -11.60 -6.11 -10.17
CA LEU A 187 -12.62 -5.88 -11.20
C LEU A 187 -13.13 -7.16 -11.89
N ALA A 188 -12.71 -8.34 -11.43
CA ALA A 188 -13.09 -9.61 -12.08
C ALA A 188 -14.60 -9.83 -12.10
N GLU A 189 -15.27 -9.68 -10.96
CA GLU A 189 -16.73 -9.80 -10.84
C GLU A 189 -17.47 -8.68 -11.60
N THR A 190 -16.93 -7.47 -11.55
CA THR A 190 -17.49 -6.31 -12.26
C THR A 190 -17.55 -6.55 -13.76
N VAL A 191 -16.50 -7.12 -14.37
CA VAL A 191 -16.46 -7.45 -15.80
C VAL A 191 -17.56 -8.47 -16.16
N GLN A 192 -17.74 -9.51 -15.33
CA GLN A 192 -18.79 -10.51 -15.54
C GLN A 192 -20.19 -9.88 -15.52
N ASN A 193 -20.44 -8.98 -14.58
CA ASN A 193 -21.73 -8.29 -14.46
C ASN A 193 -21.96 -7.35 -15.63
N ILE A 194 -20.99 -6.52 -15.99
CA ILE A 194 -21.08 -5.62 -17.16
C ILE A 194 -21.38 -6.41 -18.44
N ARG A 195 -20.71 -7.56 -18.65
CA ARG A 195 -20.93 -8.40 -19.82
C ARG A 195 -22.35 -8.94 -19.90
N LYS A 196 -22.95 -9.32 -18.77
CA LYS A 196 -24.35 -9.82 -18.72
C LYS A 196 -25.38 -8.73 -18.99
N GLU A 197 -25.09 -7.51 -18.58
CA GLU A 197 -26.02 -6.37 -18.64
C GLU A 197 -25.94 -5.60 -19.96
N THR A 198 -24.83 -5.72 -20.70
CA THR A 198 -24.60 -4.92 -21.91
C THR A 198 -24.92 -5.68 -23.19
N LEU A 199 -25.66 -5.03 -24.10
CA LEU A 199 -26.11 -5.62 -25.37
C LEU A 199 -25.10 -5.46 -26.51
N ASN A 200 -24.10 -4.56 -26.37
CA ASN A 200 -23.14 -4.31 -27.43
C ASN A 200 -21.78 -3.84 -26.86
N MET A 201 -20.74 -3.95 -27.67
CA MET A 201 -19.35 -3.66 -27.30
C MET A 201 -19.14 -2.19 -26.87
N ARG A 202 -19.87 -1.25 -27.46
CA ARG A 202 -19.74 0.17 -27.09
C ARG A 202 -20.26 0.45 -25.68
N ALA A 203 -21.41 -0.12 -25.32
CA ALA A 203 -21.97 -0.01 -23.97
C ALA A 203 -21.07 -0.71 -22.95
N PHE A 204 -20.56 -1.89 -23.28
CA PHE A 204 -19.58 -2.61 -22.47
C PHE A 204 -18.34 -1.76 -22.17
N ASN A 205 -17.71 -1.20 -23.19
CA ASN A 205 -16.52 -0.35 -23.02
C ASN A 205 -16.81 0.89 -22.18
N CYS A 206 -17.97 1.53 -22.35
CA CYS A 206 -18.36 2.69 -21.54
C CYS A 206 -18.46 2.33 -20.06
N GLN A 207 -19.13 1.22 -19.72
CA GLN A 207 -19.26 0.78 -18.33
C GLN A 207 -17.94 0.30 -17.74
N LEU A 208 -17.12 -0.43 -18.51
CA LEU A 208 -15.78 -0.86 -18.07
C LEU A 208 -14.88 0.34 -17.79
N ASN A 209 -14.85 1.33 -18.67
CA ASN A 209 -14.08 2.55 -18.47
C ASN A 209 -14.54 3.31 -17.22
N THR A 210 -15.84 3.40 -16.98
CA THR A 210 -16.38 4.00 -15.75
C THR A 210 -15.94 3.24 -14.50
N ALA A 211 -15.97 1.92 -14.54
CA ALA A 211 -15.52 1.09 -13.42
C ALA A 211 -14.01 1.25 -13.14
N ILE A 212 -13.19 1.34 -14.18
CA ILE A 212 -11.75 1.60 -14.06
C ILE A 212 -11.51 3.00 -13.48
N ALA A 213 -12.17 4.03 -14.02
CA ALA A 213 -12.04 5.42 -13.55
C ALA A 213 -12.51 5.61 -12.09
N ALA A 214 -13.38 4.75 -11.59
CA ALA A 214 -13.75 4.72 -10.18
C ALA A 214 -12.61 4.24 -9.27
N LYS A 215 -11.66 3.47 -9.81
CA LYS A 215 -10.55 2.84 -9.05
C LYS A 215 -9.20 3.53 -9.21
N VAL A 216 -8.99 4.25 -10.29
CA VAL A 216 -7.71 4.86 -10.66
C VAL A 216 -7.89 6.37 -10.84
N GLU A 217 -6.90 7.15 -10.38
CA GLU A 217 -6.86 8.61 -10.52
C GLU A 217 -6.44 8.99 -11.95
N THR A 218 -6.96 10.06 -12.49
CA THR A 218 -6.56 10.67 -13.78
C THR A 218 -6.13 9.67 -14.87
N VAL A 219 -7.10 9.15 -15.59
CA VAL A 219 -6.84 8.07 -16.57
C VAL A 219 -6.77 8.64 -17.98
N SER A 220 -5.62 8.56 -18.63
CA SER A 220 -5.49 8.81 -20.07
C SER A 220 -6.20 7.72 -20.89
N ASP A 221 -6.58 8.03 -22.11
CA ASP A 221 -7.19 7.05 -23.03
C ASP A 221 -6.28 5.82 -23.23
N ASP A 222 -4.97 6.04 -23.33
CA ASP A 222 -3.94 4.99 -23.45
C ASP A 222 -3.91 4.09 -22.20
N LEU A 223 -3.92 4.68 -21.01
CA LEU A 223 -3.93 3.91 -19.76
C LEU A 223 -5.24 3.14 -19.60
N LEU A 224 -6.40 3.74 -19.92
CA LEU A 224 -7.70 3.05 -19.91
C LEU A 224 -7.70 1.84 -20.84
N LEU A 225 -7.21 2.01 -22.05
CA LEU A 225 -7.12 0.94 -23.04
C LEU A 225 -6.19 -0.18 -22.56
N THR A 226 -5.04 0.19 -22.01
CA THR A 226 -4.06 -0.76 -21.46
C THR A 226 -4.62 -1.55 -20.29
N ILE A 227 -5.28 -0.89 -19.33
CA ILE A 227 -5.94 -1.55 -18.19
C ILE A 227 -7.05 -2.49 -18.69
N SER A 228 -7.91 -2.02 -19.59
CA SER A 228 -8.99 -2.84 -20.18
C SER A 228 -8.43 -4.09 -20.85
N HIS A 229 -7.33 -3.95 -21.60
CA HIS A 229 -6.66 -5.06 -22.26
C HIS A 229 -6.16 -6.12 -21.26
N TYR A 230 -5.54 -5.69 -20.15
CA TYR A 230 -5.09 -6.61 -19.11
C TYR A 230 -6.26 -7.32 -18.42
N ILE A 231 -7.30 -6.59 -18.04
CA ILE A 231 -8.47 -7.16 -17.37
C ILE A 231 -9.15 -8.19 -18.27
N LEU A 232 -9.38 -7.86 -19.53
CA LEU A 232 -10.04 -8.76 -20.49
C LEU A 232 -9.14 -9.93 -20.90
N LYS A 233 -7.81 -9.76 -20.93
CA LYS A 233 -6.88 -10.86 -21.10
C LYS A 233 -6.92 -11.84 -19.93
N ASN A 234 -7.01 -11.35 -18.71
CA ASN A 234 -7.20 -12.21 -17.55
C ASN A 234 -8.55 -12.94 -17.64
N TYR A 235 -9.61 -12.21 -17.91
CA TYR A 235 -10.97 -12.75 -18.08
C TYR A 235 -11.03 -13.87 -19.13
N SER A 236 -10.33 -13.73 -20.25
CA SER A 236 -10.29 -14.73 -21.33
C SER A 236 -9.73 -16.11 -20.96
N LYS A 237 -9.24 -16.28 -19.71
CA LYS A 237 -8.70 -17.54 -19.22
C LYS A 237 -9.77 -18.47 -18.59
N HIS A 238 -11.00 -17.98 -18.38
CA HIS A 238 -12.02 -18.73 -17.67
C HIS A 238 -12.62 -19.83 -18.56
N ASP A 239 -13.08 -19.46 -19.76
CA ASP A 239 -13.67 -20.39 -20.71
C ASP A 239 -13.50 -19.97 -22.18
N GLN A 240 -14.07 -20.77 -23.10
CA GLN A 240 -13.97 -20.55 -24.55
C GLN A 240 -14.77 -19.31 -25.01
N ASP A 241 -15.92 -19.06 -24.38
CA ASP A 241 -16.79 -17.93 -24.72
C ASP A 241 -16.16 -16.61 -24.28
N ASP A 242 -15.47 -16.59 -23.16
CA ASP A 242 -14.70 -15.46 -22.67
C ASP A 242 -13.50 -15.17 -23.56
N LEU A 243 -12.86 -16.20 -24.10
CA LEU A 243 -11.79 -16.05 -25.08
C LEU A 243 -12.29 -15.48 -26.40
N LEU A 244 -13.46 -15.91 -26.88
CA LEU A 244 -14.09 -15.38 -28.11
C LEU A 244 -14.47 -13.91 -27.90
N PHE A 245 -15.07 -13.57 -26.79
CA PHE A 245 -15.39 -12.20 -26.44
C PHE A 245 -14.16 -11.28 -26.41
N TYR A 246 -13.08 -11.73 -25.81
CA TYR A 246 -11.82 -10.98 -25.80
C TYR A 246 -11.26 -10.77 -27.21
N LYS A 247 -11.31 -11.77 -28.10
CA LYS A 247 -10.89 -11.64 -29.49
C LYS A 247 -11.73 -10.63 -30.27
N GLU A 248 -13.04 -10.64 -30.08
CA GLU A 248 -13.95 -9.64 -30.63
C GLU A 248 -13.64 -8.24 -30.13
N TRP A 249 -13.42 -8.09 -28.84
CA TRP A 249 -13.05 -6.82 -28.24
C TRP A 249 -11.74 -6.26 -28.82
N VAL A 250 -10.72 -7.10 -28.99
CA VAL A 250 -9.45 -6.71 -29.61
C VAL A 250 -9.65 -6.26 -31.05
N LYS A 251 -10.49 -6.95 -31.81
CA LYS A 251 -10.80 -6.58 -33.21
C LYS A 251 -11.50 -5.23 -33.27
N ASP A 252 -12.57 -5.03 -32.52
CA ASP A 252 -13.34 -3.77 -32.43
C ASP A 252 -12.44 -2.59 -31.99
N THR A 253 -11.54 -2.84 -31.05
CA THR A 253 -10.60 -1.81 -30.56
C THR A 253 -9.59 -1.41 -31.62
N ARG A 254 -9.00 -2.37 -32.35
CA ARG A 254 -8.07 -2.08 -33.45
C ARG A 254 -8.73 -1.30 -34.58
N GLU A 255 -9.95 -1.65 -34.96
CA GLU A 255 -10.71 -0.92 -35.96
C GLU A 255 -10.96 0.52 -35.56
N ARG A 256 -11.27 0.78 -34.30
CA ARG A 256 -11.48 2.15 -33.75
C ARG A 256 -10.19 2.98 -33.71
N ILE A 257 -9.05 2.38 -33.38
CA ILE A 257 -7.77 3.08 -33.37
C ILE A 257 -7.31 3.41 -34.79
N ALA A 258 -7.55 2.53 -35.75
CA ALA A 258 -7.19 2.74 -37.16
C ALA A 258 -8.03 3.83 -37.86
N VAL A 259 -9.18 4.23 -37.29
CA VAL A 259 -10.06 5.29 -37.80
C VAL A 259 -9.78 6.67 -37.17
N ARG A 260 -8.98 6.73 -36.09
CA ARG A 260 -8.47 7.98 -35.49
C ARG A 260 -7.13 8.36 -36.09
#